data_2f91cccd23c9bb295062299b9f29fb76
#
_entry.id   2f91cccd23c9bb295062299b9f29fb76
#
_cell.length_a   1.000
_cell.length_b   1.000
_cell.length_c   1.000
_cell.angle_alpha   90.00
_cell.angle_beta   90.00
_cell.angle_gamma   90.00
#
_symmetry.space_group_name_H-M   'P 1'
#
loop_
_entity.id
_entity.type
_entity.pdbx_description
1 polymer ?
#
loop_
_entity_poly.entity_id
_entity_poly.type
_entity_poly.pdbx_seq_one_letter_code
_entity_poly.pdbx_strand_id
1 'polypeptide(L)'
;MPKIRTFPYAPRSGGTSSRLTLLTAAGPNPGALAGYTYVPADVAARPALVVVLHGCTQNAAGYDHGAGWSTLADEHGFVLLLPEQQRANNANLCFNWFEPGDIARDKGEAASIRAMIAQVVAEHDIDPARIFVTGLSAGGAMAAVMLATYPELFAAGAIIAGLPYGFANSVPEAMERMRSGPGATDIALAGRVRAASAHAGRWPRLSIWHGDADRTVSPINADALVRQWAALHGLPPTPTRQDDNGDHPRRVWIGADGTELIEDHLIAGMGHGTPLAPGEGEDRCGTAGAYMLDVGISSSHAIARFWGIADAAAAAAEAAATAAKPAESPAAEPAPRILNLPATGADLAPPPRRMEVMGRTPHRPGATAHTSPGGVQGIIEDALRSAGLMK
;
A
#
# COMPACT_ATOMS: atom_id res chain seq x y z
N MET A 1 15.05 36.81 41.65
CA MET A 1 14.59 35.54 41.06
C MET A 1 13.25 35.80 40.38
N PRO A 2 13.16 35.71 39.06
CA PRO A 2 11.88 35.90 38.34
C PRO A 2 11.03 34.64 38.43
N LYS A 3 9.74 34.83 38.76
CA LYS A 3 8.75 33.76 38.86
C LYS A 3 8.38 33.26 37.45
N ILE A 4 8.61 32.00 37.17
CA ILE A 4 8.16 31.31 35.97
C ILE A 4 6.64 31.12 36.08
N ARG A 5 5.88 31.79 35.19
CA ARG A 5 4.44 31.55 35.03
C ARG A 5 4.27 30.28 34.21
N THR A 6 3.83 29.20 34.82
CA THR A 6 3.31 28.03 34.14
C THR A 6 1.90 28.35 33.64
N PHE A 7 1.73 28.33 32.32
CA PHE A 7 0.40 28.32 31.67
C PHE A 7 -0.09 26.87 31.61
N PRO A 8 -1.31 26.57 32.04
CA PRO A 8 -1.89 25.25 31.82
C PRO A 8 -2.19 25.08 30.33
N TYR A 9 -1.56 24.08 29.70
CA TYR A 9 -1.89 23.63 28.37
C TYR A 9 -3.25 22.92 28.43
N ALA A 10 -4.31 23.60 28.05
CA ALA A 10 -5.59 22.99 27.76
C ALA A 10 -5.54 22.45 26.28
N PRO A 11 -5.78 21.17 26.01
CA PRO A 11 -5.91 20.70 24.66
C PRO A 11 -7.14 21.37 24.05
N ARG A 12 -6.94 22.24 23.07
CA ARG A 12 -8.02 22.72 22.21
C ARG A 12 -8.47 21.52 21.36
N SER A 13 -9.61 20.94 21.70
CA SER A 13 -10.40 20.10 20.82
C SER A 13 -11.04 20.99 19.73
N GLY A 14 -10.23 21.46 18.79
CA GLY A 14 -10.69 21.96 17.52
C GLY A 14 -11.03 20.75 16.65
N GLY A 15 -12.26 20.22 16.76
CA GLY A 15 -12.78 19.24 15.84
C GLY A 15 -12.92 19.93 14.47
N THR A 16 -11.92 19.78 13.59
CA THR A 16 -12.15 19.94 12.17
C THR A 16 -13.18 18.86 11.79
N SER A 17 -14.37 19.28 11.34
CA SER A 17 -15.38 18.33 10.85
C SER A 17 -14.70 17.53 9.71
N SER A 18 -14.66 16.22 9.84
CA SER A 18 -14.09 15.36 8.81
C SER A 18 -14.82 15.60 7.49
N ARG A 19 -14.07 15.78 6.40
CA ARG A 19 -14.61 15.86 5.03
C ARG A 19 -15.05 14.50 4.50
N LEU A 20 -14.70 13.42 5.23
CA LEU A 20 -14.92 12.05 4.81
C LEU A 20 -16.34 11.57 5.16
N THR A 21 -16.90 10.78 4.28
CA THR A 21 -18.19 10.09 4.45
C THR A 21 -17.94 8.64 4.81
N LEU A 22 -18.61 8.13 5.84
CA LEU A 22 -18.54 6.71 6.21
C LEU A 22 -19.10 5.85 5.07
N LEU A 23 -18.29 4.91 4.59
CA LEU A 23 -18.71 3.91 3.62
C LEU A 23 -19.52 2.84 4.34
N THR A 24 -20.84 2.80 4.09
CA THR A 24 -21.69 1.72 4.60
C THR A 24 -21.36 0.45 3.83
N ALA A 25 -20.78 -0.54 4.50
CA ALA A 25 -20.33 -1.77 3.85
C ALA A 25 -21.50 -2.51 3.18
N ALA A 26 -21.41 -2.68 1.86
CA ALA A 26 -22.34 -3.49 1.07
C ALA A 26 -21.81 -4.89 0.75
N GLY A 27 -20.54 -5.19 1.13
CA GLY A 27 -19.82 -6.42 0.79
C GLY A 27 -19.18 -7.12 1.99
N PRO A 28 -18.49 -8.24 1.76
CA PRO A 28 -17.76 -8.96 2.80
C PRO A 28 -16.65 -8.10 3.39
N ASN A 29 -16.52 -8.12 4.72
CA ASN A 29 -15.51 -7.39 5.47
C ASN A 29 -14.82 -8.31 6.51
N PRO A 30 -14.09 -9.35 6.06
CA PRO A 30 -13.50 -10.34 6.97
C PRO A 30 -12.40 -9.76 7.87
N GLY A 31 -11.73 -8.67 7.47
CA GLY A 31 -10.76 -7.95 8.29
C GLY A 31 -11.40 -6.91 9.22
N ALA A 32 -12.73 -6.81 9.25
CA ALA A 32 -13.49 -5.91 10.13
C ALA A 32 -12.97 -4.46 10.15
N LEU A 33 -12.57 -3.93 9.00
CA LEU A 33 -12.13 -2.54 8.82
C LEU A 33 -13.34 -1.60 8.72
N ALA A 34 -13.20 -0.34 9.15
CA ALA A 34 -14.08 0.72 8.71
C ALA A 34 -13.60 1.25 7.34
N GLY A 35 -14.48 1.88 6.59
CA GLY A 35 -14.14 2.52 5.34
C GLY A 35 -14.72 3.93 5.28
N TYR A 36 -13.99 4.84 4.66
CA TYR A 36 -14.45 6.21 4.40
C TYR A 36 -14.18 6.56 2.95
N THR A 37 -15.00 7.44 2.39
CA THR A 37 -14.84 7.98 1.04
C THR A 37 -14.80 9.50 1.07
N TYR A 38 -14.15 10.07 0.06
CA TYR A 38 -14.25 11.47 -0.31
C TYR A 38 -14.51 11.57 -1.80
N VAL A 39 -15.57 12.29 -2.16
CA VAL A 39 -15.94 12.59 -3.54
C VAL A 39 -15.93 14.11 -3.68
N PRO A 40 -15.06 14.70 -4.49
CA PRO A 40 -15.04 16.13 -4.70
C PRO A 40 -16.31 16.62 -5.40
N ALA A 41 -16.62 17.92 -5.26
CA ALA A 41 -17.80 18.51 -5.92
C ALA A 41 -17.67 18.44 -7.46
N ASP A 42 -16.45 18.70 -7.96
CA ASP A 42 -16.11 18.66 -9.39
C ASP A 42 -15.36 17.35 -9.71
N VAL A 43 -16.08 16.24 -9.63
CA VAL A 43 -15.53 14.92 -9.96
C VAL A 43 -15.42 14.74 -11.47
N ALA A 44 -14.29 14.21 -11.94
CA ALA A 44 -14.09 13.91 -13.37
C ALA A 44 -15.06 12.84 -13.88
N ALA A 45 -15.38 12.86 -15.17
CA ALA A 45 -16.07 11.75 -15.81
C ALA A 45 -15.17 10.50 -15.78
N ARG A 46 -15.67 9.36 -15.28
CA ARG A 46 -14.86 8.16 -15.02
C ARG A 46 -13.59 8.47 -14.22
N PRO A 47 -13.74 8.93 -12.97
CA PRO A 47 -12.63 9.41 -12.18
C PRO A 47 -11.64 8.30 -11.80
N ALA A 48 -10.42 8.69 -11.46
CA ALA A 48 -9.48 7.79 -10.79
C ALA A 48 -9.94 7.51 -9.36
N LEU A 49 -9.51 6.38 -8.79
CA LEU A 49 -9.65 6.04 -7.38
C LEU A 49 -8.29 5.97 -6.71
N VAL A 50 -8.12 6.70 -5.62
CA VAL A 50 -6.94 6.61 -4.75
C VAL A 50 -7.33 5.98 -3.42
N VAL A 51 -6.72 4.83 -3.11
CA VAL A 51 -6.86 4.14 -1.81
C VAL A 51 -5.75 4.61 -0.90
N VAL A 52 -6.10 5.17 0.26
CA VAL A 52 -5.16 5.80 1.20
C VAL A 52 -5.16 5.08 2.54
N LEU A 53 -4.02 4.52 2.94
CA LEU A 53 -3.86 3.69 4.13
C LEU A 53 -3.02 4.40 5.19
N HIS A 54 -3.61 4.68 6.34
CA HIS A 54 -2.96 5.38 7.46
C HIS A 54 -1.89 4.53 8.17
N GLY A 55 -0.97 5.15 8.89
CA GLY A 55 -0.01 4.47 9.74
C GLY A 55 -0.60 4.06 11.10
N CYS A 56 0.20 3.35 11.92
CA CYS A 56 -0.17 3.01 13.29
C CYS A 56 -0.56 4.26 14.10
N THR A 57 -1.50 4.10 15.03
CA THR A 57 -2.03 5.16 15.93
C THR A 57 -2.78 6.29 15.22
N GLN A 58 -2.87 6.27 13.90
CA GLN A 58 -3.62 7.22 13.10
C GLN A 58 -5.04 6.70 12.78
N ASN A 59 -5.81 7.52 12.07
CA ASN A 59 -7.11 7.19 11.50
C ASN A 59 -7.26 7.84 10.11
N ALA A 60 -8.30 7.48 9.39
CA ALA A 60 -8.56 7.95 8.03
C ALA A 60 -8.58 9.48 7.92
N ALA A 61 -9.36 10.15 8.78
CA ALA A 61 -9.53 11.60 8.74
C ALA A 61 -8.24 12.37 9.10
N GLY A 62 -7.50 11.88 10.10
CA GLY A 62 -6.23 12.51 10.52
C GLY A 62 -5.14 12.34 9.46
N TYR A 63 -5.08 11.17 8.80
CA TYR A 63 -4.12 10.93 7.74
C TYR A 63 -4.46 11.73 6.47
N ASP A 64 -5.73 11.80 6.09
CA ASP A 64 -6.19 12.65 4.98
C ASP A 64 -5.83 14.12 5.20
N HIS A 65 -6.20 14.67 6.36
CA HIS A 65 -5.90 16.06 6.73
C HIS A 65 -4.39 16.34 6.73
N GLY A 66 -3.60 15.41 7.27
CA GLY A 66 -2.14 15.52 7.33
C GLY A 66 -1.49 15.45 5.96
N ALA A 67 -1.82 14.45 5.16
CA ALA A 67 -1.23 14.21 3.85
C ALA A 67 -1.84 15.04 2.72
N GLY A 68 -3.03 15.65 2.91
CA GLY A 68 -3.67 16.56 1.98
C GLY A 68 -4.38 15.87 0.80
N TRP A 69 -4.72 14.59 0.89
CA TRP A 69 -5.29 13.84 -0.23
C TRP A 69 -6.64 14.38 -0.69
N SER A 70 -7.53 14.79 0.25
CA SER A 70 -8.82 15.39 -0.14
C SER A 70 -8.67 16.75 -0.79
N THR A 71 -7.61 17.51 -0.48
CA THR A 71 -7.27 18.75 -1.20
C THR A 71 -6.88 18.45 -2.66
N LEU A 72 -6.01 17.45 -2.87
CA LEU A 72 -5.64 17.01 -4.21
C LEU A 72 -6.83 16.43 -4.99
N ALA A 73 -7.74 15.74 -4.29
CA ALA A 73 -8.97 15.24 -4.92
C ALA A 73 -9.86 16.38 -5.43
N ASP A 74 -9.97 17.51 -4.70
CA ASP A 74 -10.68 18.70 -5.17
C ASP A 74 -10.01 19.35 -6.39
N GLU A 75 -8.67 19.37 -6.40
CA GLU A 75 -7.91 20.01 -7.47
C GLU A 75 -7.94 19.20 -8.78
N HIS A 76 -8.00 17.86 -8.68
CA HIS A 76 -7.80 16.96 -9.82
C HIS A 76 -8.99 16.04 -10.15
N GLY A 77 -10.08 16.12 -9.38
CA GLY A 77 -11.35 15.44 -9.67
C GLY A 77 -11.33 13.92 -9.49
N PHE A 78 -10.49 13.36 -8.63
CA PHE A 78 -10.47 11.93 -8.32
C PHE A 78 -11.19 11.59 -7.01
N VAL A 79 -11.60 10.34 -6.86
CA VAL A 79 -12.28 9.83 -5.66
C VAL A 79 -11.28 9.21 -4.69
N LEU A 80 -11.52 9.34 -3.38
CA LEU A 80 -10.75 8.67 -2.34
C LEU A 80 -11.52 7.54 -1.67
N LEU A 81 -10.81 6.47 -1.36
CA LEU A 81 -11.19 5.43 -0.40
C LEU A 81 -10.15 5.38 0.70
N LEU A 82 -10.59 5.52 1.96
CA LEU A 82 -9.71 5.49 3.13
C LEU A 82 -10.17 4.38 4.08
N PRO A 83 -9.67 3.15 3.92
CA PRO A 83 -9.85 2.10 4.91
C PRO A 83 -9.22 2.49 6.24
N GLU A 84 -9.90 2.15 7.34
CA GLU A 84 -9.46 2.47 8.69
C GLU A 84 -9.43 1.24 9.59
N GLN A 85 -8.31 1.05 10.26
CA GLN A 85 -8.14 -0.03 11.23
C GLN A 85 -8.95 0.21 12.50
N GLN A 86 -9.45 -0.87 13.10
CA GLN A 86 -10.22 -0.84 14.32
C GLN A 86 -9.40 -1.33 15.53
N ARG A 87 -9.58 -0.69 16.69
CA ARG A 87 -8.88 -1.11 17.94
C ARG A 87 -9.18 -2.55 18.35
N ALA A 88 -10.33 -3.08 17.96
CA ALA A 88 -10.69 -4.47 18.19
C ALA A 88 -9.81 -5.47 17.42
N ASN A 89 -9.27 -5.07 16.26
CA ASN A 89 -8.37 -5.89 15.45
C ASN A 89 -6.91 -5.68 15.84
N ASN A 90 -6.54 -4.42 16.11
CA ASN A 90 -5.18 -4.05 16.50
C ASN A 90 -5.22 -2.88 17.47
N ALA A 91 -4.71 -3.07 18.69
CA ALA A 91 -4.75 -2.08 19.78
C ALA A 91 -4.04 -0.76 19.41
N ASN A 92 -3.04 -0.82 18.51
CA ASN A 92 -2.30 0.33 18.02
C ASN A 92 -2.81 0.86 16.68
N LEU A 93 -3.95 0.39 16.21
CA LEU A 93 -4.53 0.78 14.92
C LEU A 93 -3.57 0.54 13.72
N CYS A 94 -2.63 -0.41 13.84
CA CYS A 94 -1.79 -0.80 12.71
C CYS A 94 -2.57 -1.76 11.80
N PHE A 95 -2.50 -1.61 10.49
CA PHE A 95 -2.88 -2.71 9.60
C PHE A 95 -2.00 -3.94 9.91
N ASN A 96 -2.59 -5.12 9.88
CA ASN A 96 -1.93 -6.38 10.25
C ASN A 96 -1.10 -6.95 9.08
N TRP A 97 -0.25 -6.14 8.48
CA TRP A 97 0.56 -6.41 7.28
C TRP A 97 1.49 -7.63 7.38
N PHE A 98 1.63 -8.21 8.55
CA PHE A 98 2.44 -9.40 8.85
C PHE A 98 1.62 -10.64 9.24
N GLU A 99 0.31 -10.51 9.45
CA GLU A 99 -0.54 -11.65 9.83
C GLU A 99 -0.96 -12.44 8.58
N PRO A 100 -0.62 -13.74 8.47
CA PRO A 100 -0.95 -14.53 7.28
C PRO A 100 -2.44 -14.58 6.93
N GLY A 101 -3.32 -14.43 7.94
CA GLY A 101 -4.77 -14.36 7.78
C GLY A 101 -5.25 -13.06 7.15
N ASP A 102 -4.50 -11.96 7.27
CA ASP A 102 -4.88 -10.63 6.83
C ASP A 102 -4.21 -10.19 5.52
N ILE A 103 -3.08 -10.83 5.17
CA ILE A 103 -2.27 -10.47 3.99
C ILE A 103 -2.42 -11.41 2.79
N ALA A 104 -3.21 -12.46 2.90
CA ALA A 104 -3.43 -13.38 1.80
C ALA A 104 -4.61 -12.90 0.92
N ARG A 105 -4.52 -13.20 -0.39
CA ARG A 105 -5.61 -12.93 -1.33
C ARG A 105 -6.91 -13.60 -0.83
N ASP A 106 -8.01 -12.86 -0.89
CA ASP A 106 -9.37 -13.26 -0.48
C ASP A 106 -9.52 -13.58 1.02
N LYS A 107 -8.62 -13.04 1.86
CA LYS A 107 -8.67 -13.18 3.32
C LYS A 107 -8.49 -11.84 4.03
N GLY A 108 -9.00 -11.76 5.26
CA GLY A 108 -8.77 -10.72 6.24
C GLY A 108 -8.83 -9.29 5.72
N GLU A 109 -7.86 -8.48 6.10
CA GLU A 109 -7.82 -7.06 5.75
C GLU A 109 -7.68 -6.83 4.24
N ALA A 110 -6.85 -7.62 3.55
CA ALA A 110 -6.68 -7.51 2.10
C ALA A 110 -8.00 -7.74 1.34
N ALA A 111 -8.80 -8.73 1.75
CA ALA A 111 -10.12 -8.99 1.16
C ALA A 111 -11.12 -7.87 1.48
N SER A 112 -11.07 -7.30 2.69
CA SER A 112 -11.91 -6.18 3.09
C SER A 112 -11.64 -4.94 2.24
N ILE A 113 -10.37 -4.57 2.07
CA ILE A 113 -9.97 -3.43 1.22
C ILE A 113 -10.40 -3.67 -0.23
N ARG A 114 -10.19 -4.87 -0.75
CA ARG A 114 -10.65 -5.23 -2.11
C ARG A 114 -12.16 -5.11 -2.28
N ALA A 115 -12.96 -5.53 -1.28
CA ALA A 115 -14.42 -5.41 -1.31
C ALA A 115 -14.87 -3.94 -1.29
N MET A 116 -14.22 -3.09 -0.46
CA MET A 116 -14.48 -1.65 -0.43
C MET A 116 -14.14 -0.98 -1.78
N ILE A 117 -13.02 -1.36 -2.41
CA ILE A 117 -12.67 -0.88 -3.76
C ILE A 117 -13.78 -1.24 -4.75
N ALA A 118 -14.24 -2.50 -4.75
CA ALA A 118 -15.28 -2.94 -5.67
C ALA A 118 -16.61 -2.18 -5.49
N GLN A 119 -16.96 -1.85 -4.24
CA GLN A 119 -18.13 -1.04 -3.92
C GLN A 119 -17.98 0.38 -4.48
N VAL A 120 -16.87 1.07 -4.19
CA VAL A 120 -16.62 2.44 -4.67
C VAL A 120 -16.57 2.51 -6.19
N VAL A 121 -15.96 1.51 -6.85
CA VAL A 121 -15.95 1.40 -8.31
C VAL A 121 -17.35 1.36 -8.89
N ALA A 122 -18.24 0.58 -8.27
CA ALA A 122 -19.63 0.46 -8.72
C ALA A 122 -20.48 1.71 -8.44
N GLU A 123 -20.23 2.40 -7.32
CA GLU A 123 -21.00 3.57 -6.88
C GLU A 123 -20.64 4.86 -7.62
N HIS A 124 -19.39 5.00 -8.09
CA HIS A 124 -18.86 6.26 -8.62
C HIS A 124 -18.31 6.18 -10.05
N ASP A 125 -18.65 5.13 -10.81
CA ASP A 125 -18.20 4.91 -12.21
C ASP A 125 -16.69 5.11 -12.38
N ILE A 126 -15.90 4.58 -11.45
CA ILE A 126 -14.44 4.69 -11.44
C ILE A 126 -13.85 4.05 -12.69
N ASP A 127 -12.83 4.69 -13.29
CA ASP A 127 -12.05 4.07 -14.34
C ASP A 127 -11.21 2.90 -13.79
N PRO A 128 -11.49 1.64 -14.17
CA PRO A 128 -10.77 0.49 -13.64
C PRO A 128 -9.27 0.45 -14.01
N ALA A 129 -8.85 1.23 -15.03
CA ALA A 129 -7.44 1.40 -15.38
C ALA A 129 -6.72 2.46 -14.54
N ARG A 130 -7.44 3.18 -13.67
CA ARG A 130 -6.92 4.31 -12.89
C ARG A 130 -7.21 4.15 -11.40
N ILE A 131 -6.88 2.99 -10.85
CA ILE A 131 -6.97 2.69 -9.41
C ILE A 131 -5.56 2.65 -8.84
N PHE A 132 -5.34 3.36 -7.74
CA PHE A 132 -4.05 3.55 -7.09
C PHE A 132 -4.14 3.27 -5.60
N VAL A 133 -3.02 2.91 -4.97
CA VAL A 133 -2.95 2.69 -3.52
C VAL A 133 -1.69 3.31 -2.94
N THR A 134 -1.84 3.97 -1.79
CA THR A 134 -0.72 4.51 -1.03
C THR A 134 -0.92 4.33 0.47
N GLY A 135 0.15 4.48 1.23
CA GLY A 135 0.07 4.46 2.69
C GLY A 135 1.40 4.69 3.37
N LEU A 136 1.32 5.01 4.66
CA LEU A 136 2.45 5.25 5.56
C LEU A 136 2.70 4.05 6.46
N SER A 137 3.97 3.63 6.63
CA SER A 137 4.37 2.68 7.67
C SER A 137 3.60 1.35 7.56
N ALA A 138 2.79 0.96 8.55
CA ALA A 138 1.89 -0.19 8.45
C ALA A 138 0.91 -0.08 7.27
N GLY A 139 0.41 1.14 6.95
CA GLY A 139 -0.39 1.40 5.75
C GLY A 139 0.42 1.24 4.47
N GLY A 140 1.69 1.65 4.46
CA GLY A 140 2.61 1.42 3.34
C GLY A 140 2.90 -0.07 3.12
N ALA A 141 3.11 -0.82 4.20
CA ALA A 141 3.26 -2.27 4.13
C ALA A 141 1.96 -2.97 3.67
N MET A 142 0.78 -2.48 4.09
CA MET A 142 -0.50 -2.98 3.60
C MET A 142 -0.72 -2.58 2.12
N ALA A 143 -0.23 -1.42 1.66
CA ALA A 143 -0.22 -1.09 0.24
C ALA A 143 0.63 -2.10 -0.56
N ALA A 144 1.80 -2.52 -0.04
CA ALA A 144 2.59 -3.59 -0.64
C ALA A 144 1.83 -4.93 -0.68
N VAL A 145 1.04 -5.25 0.36
CA VAL A 145 0.14 -6.42 0.38
C VAL A 145 -0.89 -6.33 -0.73
N MET A 146 -1.57 -5.19 -0.89
CA MET A 146 -2.60 -5.00 -1.92
C MET A 146 -2.02 -5.13 -3.32
N LEU A 147 -0.86 -4.51 -3.59
CA LEU A 147 -0.15 -4.59 -4.87
C LEU A 147 0.31 -6.03 -5.19
N ALA A 148 0.66 -6.83 -4.18
CA ALA A 148 1.09 -8.21 -4.35
C ALA A 148 -0.08 -9.18 -4.56
N THR A 149 -1.17 -9.00 -3.80
CA THR A 149 -2.31 -9.93 -3.78
C THR A 149 -3.35 -9.64 -4.84
N TYR A 150 -3.49 -8.38 -5.27
CA TYR A 150 -4.45 -7.93 -6.30
C TYR A 150 -3.79 -7.00 -7.32
N PRO A 151 -2.65 -7.41 -7.94
CA PRO A 151 -1.92 -6.55 -8.88
C PRO A 151 -2.75 -6.13 -10.09
N GLU A 152 -3.75 -6.91 -10.45
CA GLU A 152 -4.67 -6.62 -11.57
C GLU A 152 -5.61 -5.43 -11.31
N LEU A 153 -5.77 -5.01 -10.05
CA LEU A 153 -6.62 -3.87 -9.69
C LEU A 153 -5.90 -2.52 -9.83
N PHE A 154 -4.58 -2.51 -9.71
CA PHE A 154 -3.84 -1.26 -9.55
C PHE A 154 -2.99 -0.90 -10.77
N ALA A 155 -3.14 0.33 -11.26
CA ALA A 155 -2.24 0.90 -12.25
C ALA A 155 -0.86 1.21 -11.65
N ALA A 156 -0.85 1.71 -10.41
CA ALA A 156 0.36 1.98 -9.64
C ALA A 156 0.09 2.03 -8.14
N GLY A 157 1.16 2.01 -7.35
CA GLY A 157 1.11 2.25 -5.92
C GLY A 157 2.21 3.19 -5.45
N ALA A 158 2.09 3.63 -4.18
CA ALA A 158 3.16 4.35 -3.49
C ALA A 158 3.31 3.84 -2.06
N ILE A 159 4.54 3.67 -1.63
CA ILE A 159 4.86 3.13 -0.31
C ILE A 159 5.74 4.12 0.43
N ILE A 160 5.21 4.70 1.53
CA ILE A 160 5.91 5.67 2.35
C ILE A 160 6.37 5.00 3.64
N ALA A 161 7.67 4.94 3.90
CA ALA A 161 8.28 4.32 5.09
C ALA A 161 7.70 2.93 5.41
N GLY A 162 7.41 2.14 4.36
CA GLY A 162 6.81 0.81 4.45
C GLY A 162 7.82 -0.33 4.33
N LEU A 163 7.31 -1.54 4.10
CA LEU A 163 8.08 -2.78 4.05
C LEU A 163 7.70 -3.65 2.85
N PRO A 164 8.64 -4.48 2.34
CA PRO A 164 8.35 -5.44 1.28
C PRO A 164 7.38 -6.54 1.74
N TYR A 165 6.55 -7.00 0.79
CA TYR A 165 5.54 -8.04 1.04
C TYR A 165 6.14 -9.39 1.40
N GLY A 166 5.55 -10.04 2.44
CA GLY A 166 5.67 -11.48 2.68
C GLY A 166 6.89 -11.93 3.48
N PHE A 167 7.52 -11.03 4.26
CA PHE A 167 8.73 -11.34 5.05
C PHE A 167 8.56 -11.34 6.56
N ALA A 168 7.33 -11.23 7.05
CA ALA A 168 7.00 -11.44 8.46
C ALA A 168 5.70 -12.24 8.57
N ASN A 169 5.60 -13.10 9.59
CA ASN A 169 4.43 -13.93 9.89
C ASN A 169 4.04 -13.85 11.37
N SER A 170 4.65 -12.94 12.10
CA SER A 170 4.42 -12.73 13.53
C SER A 170 4.90 -11.35 13.96
N VAL A 171 4.42 -10.85 15.10
CA VAL A 171 4.85 -9.58 15.66
C VAL A 171 6.37 -9.51 15.90
N PRO A 172 7.05 -10.52 16.52
CA PRO A 172 8.50 -10.49 16.67
C PRO A 172 9.26 -10.37 15.35
N GLU A 173 8.83 -11.13 14.31
CA GLU A 173 9.43 -11.02 12.98
C GLU A 173 9.16 -9.65 12.33
N ALA A 174 7.94 -9.11 12.47
CA ALA A 174 7.63 -7.79 11.98
C ALA A 174 8.56 -6.72 12.58
N MET A 175 8.76 -6.74 13.90
CA MET A 175 9.67 -5.84 14.59
C MET A 175 11.13 -6.00 14.18
N GLU A 176 11.56 -7.23 13.89
CA GLU A 176 12.89 -7.51 13.36
C GLU A 176 13.03 -6.94 11.93
N ARG A 177 12.06 -7.20 11.04
CA ARG A 177 12.09 -6.71 9.65
C ARG A 177 12.03 -5.19 9.56
N MET A 178 11.29 -4.53 10.43
CA MET A 178 11.32 -3.08 10.53
C MET A 178 12.73 -2.54 10.74
N ARG A 179 13.55 -3.18 11.59
CA ARG A 179 14.91 -2.74 11.92
C ARG A 179 15.99 -3.18 10.93
N SER A 180 15.89 -4.40 10.42
CA SER A 180 16.98 -5.05 9.68
C SER A 180 16.63 -5.39 8.22
N GLY A 181 15.39 -5.11 7.79
CA GLY A 181 14.92 -5.53 6.48
C GLY A 181 14.76 -7.06 6.36
N PRO A 182 14.39 -7.56 5.17
CA PRO A 182 14.07 -8.99 4.97
C PRO A 182 15.30 -9.91 4.92
N GLY A 183 16.52 -9.39 4.67
CA GLY A 183 17.73 -10.21 4.56
C GLY A 183 17.66 -11.27 3.45
N ALA A 184 16.96 -11.00 2.35
CA ALA A 184 16.66 -11.95 1.30
C ALA A 184 17.27 -11.55 -0.06
N THR A 185 17.45 -12.52 -0.96
CA THR A 185 17.87 -12.28 -2.34
C THR A 185 16.72 -11.72 -3.17
N ASP A 186 17.02 -11.05 -4.30
CA ASP A 186 16.02 -10.47 -5.20
C ASP A 186 15.04 -11.52 -5.74
N ILE A 187 15.54 -12.73 -6.02
CA ILE A 187 14.73 -13.88 -6.45
C ILE A 187 13.73 -14.25 -5.35
N ALA A 188 14.16 -14.30 -4.10
CA ALA A 188 13.27 -14.61 -2.97
C ALA A 188 12.26 -13.49 -2.71
N LEU A 189 12.70 -12.22 -2.83
CA LEU A 189 11.84 -11.05 -2.71
C LEU A 189 10.71 -11.09 -3.74
N ALA A 190 11.03 -11.19 -5.02
CA ALA A 190 10.04 -11.27 -6.11
C ALA A 190 9.20 -12.56 -6.04
N GLY A 191 9.81 -13.66 -5.62
CA GLY A 191 9.13 -14.96 -5.48
C GLY A 191 7.94 -14.91 -4.50
N ARG A 192 8.05 -14.14 -3.41
CA ARG A 192 6.94 -13.95 -2.47
C ARG A 192 5.75 -13.26 -3.13
N VAL A 193 5.99 -12.21 -3.92
CA VAL A 193 4.92 -11.49 -4.63
C VAL A 193 4.30 -12.37 -5.71
N ARG A 194 5.11 -13.08 -6.52
CA ARG A 194 4.59 -14.01 -7.54
C ARG A 194 3.73 -15.14 -6.95
N ALA A 195 4.02 -15.56 -5.73
CA ALA A 195 3.25 -16.58 -5.04
C ALA A 195 1.94 -16.06 -4.42
N ALA A 196 1.75 -14.75 -4.33
CA ALA A 196 0.58 -14.14 -3.67
C ALA A 196 -0.69 -14.19 -4.53
N SER A 197 -0.54 -14.30 -5.85
CA SER A 197 -1.66 -14.36 -6.79
C SER A 197 -1.29 -15.15 -8.06
N ALA A 198 -2.29 -15.52 -8.86
CA ALA A 198 -2.09 -16.14 -10.18
C ALA A 198 -1.85 -15.11 -11.29
N HIS A 199 -1.41 -13.88 -10.94
CA HIS A 199 -1.24 -12.79 -11.90
C HIS A 199 -0.14 -13.11 -12.94
N ALA A 200 -0.46 -12.91 -14.19
CA ALA A 200 0.45 -13.08 -15.32
C ALA A 200 0.57 -11.83 -16.21
N GLY A 201 -0.11 -10.74 -15.82
CA GLY A 201 -0.11 -9.46 -16.54
C GLY A 201 1.07 -8.56 -16.20
N ARG A 202 0.96 -7.29 -16.56
CA ARG A 202 1.91 -6.24 -16.16
C ARG A 202 1.77 -5.97 -14.67
N TRP A 203 2.89 -5.86 -13.98
CA TRP A 203 2.91 -5.45 -12.58
C TRP A 203 2.64 -3.95 -12.45
N PRO A 204 1.98 -3.50 -11.36
CA PRO A 204 1.80 -2.08 -11.08
C PRO A 204 3.11 -1.31 -11.00
N ARG A 205 3.10 -0.04 -11.38
CA ARG A 205 4.23 0.87 -11.16
C ARG A 205 4.34 1.22 -9.68
N LEU A 206 5.53 1.58 -9.20
CA LEU A 206 5.75 1.80 -7.78
C LEU A 206 6.57 3.07 -7.51
N SER A 207 6.06 3.93 -6.61
CA SER A 207 6.76 5.06 -6.01
C SER A 207 7.13 4.73 -4.56
N ILE A 208 8.38 4.88 -4.17
CA ILE A 208 8.91 4.53 -2.85
C ILE A 208 9.47 5.77 -2.18
N TRP A 209 9.08 6.03 -0.92
CA TRP A 209 9.47 7.20 -0.17
C TRP A 209 10.00 6.82 1.21
N HIS A 210 11.21 7.31 1.57
CA HIS A 210 11.79 7.00 2.87
C HIS A 210 12.71 8.11 3.35
N GLY A 211 12.77 8.35 4.67
CA GLY A 211 13.78 9.18 5.29
C GLY A 211 15.03 8.38 5.64
N ASP A 212 16.23 8.90 5.38
CA ASP A 212 17.49 8.20 5.70
C ASP A 212 17.77 8.14 7.20
N ALA A 213 17.16 9.03 8.00
CA ALA A 213 17.25 9.04 9.46
C ALA A 213 16.08 8.31 10.16
N ASP A 214 15.27 7.52 9.42
CA ASP A 214 14.18 6.74 10.00
C ASP A 214 14.73 5.61 10.90
N ARG A 215 14.39 5.69 12.20
CA ARG A 215 14.77 4.72 13.23
C ARG A 215 13.65 3.77 13.62
N THR A 216 12.45 3.95 13.07
CA THR A 216 11.29 3.09 13.28
C THR A 216 11.24 1.97 12.24
N VAL A 217 11.29 2.35 10.97
CA VAL A 217 11.45 1.43 9.84
C VAL A 217 12.76 1.80 9.13
N SER A 218 13.75 0.92 9.22
CA SER A 218 15.06 1.18 8.62
C SER A 218 14.96 1.39 7.11
N PRO A 219 15.68 2.38 6.53
CA PRO A 219 15.71 2.67 5.10
C PRO A 219 16.12 1.48 4.22
N ILE A 220 16.77 0.46 4.79
CA ILE A 220 17.08 -0.80 4.10
C ILE A 220 15.80 -1.48 3.54
N ASN A 221 14.62 -1.17 4.11
CA ASN A 221 13.35 -1.68 3.61
C ASN A 221 12.94 -0.98 2.29
N ALA A 222 13.29 0.28 2.08
CA ALA A 222 13.11 0.94 0.79
C ALA A 222 13.96 0.28 -0.30
N ASP A 223 15.24 0.01 -0.03
CA ASP A 223 16.08 -0.74 -0.98
C ASP A 223 15.54 -2.15 -1.23
N ALA A 224 15.00 -2.82 -0.22
CA ALA A 224 14.37 -4.13 -0.40
C ALA A 224 13.08 -4.07 -1.24
N LEU A 225 12.28 -3.01 -1.12
CA LEU A 225 11.12 -2.75 -1.99
C LEU A 225 11.56 -2.52 -3.43
N VAL A 226 12.56 -1.68 -3.67
CA VAL A 226 13.14 -1.47 -5.01
C VAL A 226 13.57 -2.81 -5.62
N ARG A 227 14.35 -3.62 -4.89
CA ARG A 227 14.83 -4.93 -5.36
C ARG A 227 13.68 -5.92 -5.62
N GLN A 228 12.66 -5.94 -4.75
CA GLN A 228 11.48 -6.78 -4.92
C GLN A 228 10.75 -6.47 -6.22
N TRP A 229 10.50 -5.19 -6.48
CA TRP A 229 9.72 -4.76 -7.64
C TRP A 229 10.54 -4.67 -8.92
N ALA A 230 11.83 -4.30 -8.87
CA ALA A 230 12.72 -4.36 -10.03
C ALA A 230 12.82 -5.79 -10.57
N ALA A 231 12.96 -6.80 -9.70
CA ALA A 231 12.98 -8.20 -10.12
C ALA A 231 11.64 -8.71 -10.68
N LEU A 232 10.50 -8.13 -10.27
CA LEU A 232 9.18 -8.43 -10.87
C LEU A 232 9.07 -7.85 -12.27
N HIS A 233 9.53 -6.63 -12.48
CA HIS A 233 9.53 -5.94 -13.77
C HIS A 233 10.65 -6.40 -14.71
N GLY A 234 11.57 -7.26 -14.25
CA GLY A 234 12.74 -7.67 -15.04
C GLY A 234 13.75 -6.56 -15.28
N LEU A 235 13.82 -5.60 -14.35
CA LEU A 235 14.71 -4.45 -14.39
C LEU A 235 16.05 -4.75 -13.70
N PRO A 236 17.16 -4.08 -14.09
CA PRO A 236 18.42 -4.20 -13.41
C PRO A 236 18.34 -3.63 -11.98
N PRO A 237 19.25 -4.05 -11.07
CA PRO A 237 19.28 -3.51 -9.71
C PRO A 237 19.71 -2.04 -9.65
N THR A 238 20.43 -1.55 -10.67
CA THR A 238 20.85 -0.14 -10.78
C THR A 238 19.77 0.71 -11.45
N PRO A 239 19.53 1.94 -10.98
CA PRO A 239 18.55 2.82 -11.60
C PRO A 239 18.95 3.19 -13.04
N THR A 240 17.97 3.39 -13.89
CA THR A 240 18.17 3.85 -15.29
C THR A 240 18.57 5.33 -15.30
N ARG A 241 18.04 6.11 -14.37
CA ARG A 241 18.29 7.54 -14.21
C ARG A 241 18.32 7.89 -12.73
N GLN A 242 19.15 8.88 -12.38
CA GLN A 242 19.14 9.51 -11.08
C GLN A 242 19.05 11.02 -11.29
N ASP A 243 18.02 11.61 -10.69
CA ASP A 243 17.80 13.05 -10.69
C ASP A 243 18.40 13.58 -9.38
N ASP A 244 19.35 14.50 -9.48
CA ASP A 244 19.99 15.16 -8.33
C ASP A 244 19.14 16.36 -7.94
N ASN A 245 18.33 16.20 -6.90
CA ASN A 245 17.50 17.25 -6.34
C ASN A 245 18.05 17.74 -4.98
N GLY A 246 19.36 17.75 -4.79
CA GLY A 246 20.02 18.13 -3.54
C GLY A 246 19.77 17.09 -2.44
N ASP A 247 19.13 17.50 -1.33
CA ASP A 247 18.85 16.61 -0.18
C ASP A 247 17.74 15.56 -0.44
N HIS A 248 17.27 15.48 -1.69
CA HIS A 248 16.18 14.62 -2.11
C HIS A 248 16.49 13.95 -3.47
N PRO A 249 17.48 13.07 -3.55
CA PRO A 249 17.76 12.35 -4.79
C PRO A 249 16.58 11.44 -5.18
N ARG A 250 16.25 11.43 -6.48
CA ARG A 250 15.24 10.56 -7.06
C ARG A 250 15.93 9.54 -7.97
N ARG A 251 15.78 8.25 -7.67
CA ARG A 251 16.26 7.14 -8.50
C ARG A 251 15.09 6.60 -9.32
N VAL A 252 15.29 6.35 -10.61
CA VAL A 252 14.23 5.93 -11.54
C VAL A 252 14.64 4.71 -12.32
N TRP A 253 13.75 3.73 -12.42
CA TRP A 253 13.88 2.55 -13.28
C TRP A 253 12.85 2.62 -14.39
N ILE A 254 13.33 2.60 -15.64
CA ILE A 254 12.53 2.79 -16.84
C ILE A 254 12.42 1.46 -17.60
N GLY A 255 11.21 1.11 -17.99
CA GLY A 255 10.93 -0.07 -18.81
C GLY A 255 11.37 0.11 -20.26
N ALA A 256 11.36 -0.96 -21.01
CA ALA A 256 11.78 -0.96 -22.42
C ALA A 256 10.88 -0.07 -23.32
N ASP A 257 9.67 0.22 -22.90
CA ASP A 257 8.72 1.11 -23.57
C ASP A 257 8.89 2.60 -23.18
N GLY A 258 9.88 2.93 -22.38
CA GLY A 258 10.13 4.27 -21.87
C GLY A 258 9.30 4.66 -20.65
N THR A 259 8.45 3.77 -20.14
CA THR A 259 7.63 4.03 -18.95
C THR A 259 8.48 3.99 -17.68
N GLU A 260 8.36 4.98 -16.81
CA GLU A 260 8.92 4.95 -15.45
C GLU A 260 8.13 3.93 -14.62
N LEU A 261 8.75 2.79 -14.33
CA LEU A 261 8.12 1.68 -13.63
C LEU A 261 8.33 1.75 -12.12
N ILE A 262 9.49 2.23 -11.69
CA ILE A 262 9.80 2.42 -10.28
C ILE A 262 10.49 3.76 -10.12
N GLU A 263 10.09 4.51 -9.10
CA GLU A 263 10.85 5.62 -8.55
C GLU A 263 11.10 5.43 -7.07
N ASP A 264 12.22 5.93 -6.59
CA ASP A 264 12.60 5.86 -5.19
C ASP A 264 13.17 7.21 -4.73
N HIS A 265 12.68 7.67 -3.60
CA HIS A 265 12.99 8.94 -2.99
C HIS A 265 13.53 8.74 -1.57
N LEU A 266 14.82 9.00 -1.40
CA LEU A 266 15.47 8.96 -0.09
C LEU A 266 15.73 10.40 0.38
N ILE A 267 15.05 10.82 1.47
CA ILE A 267 15.08 12.20 1.95
C ILE A 267 16.08 12.32 3.10
N ALA A 268 17.11 13.17 2.89
CA ALA A 268 18.18 13.35 3.85
C ALA A 268 17.68 13.96 5.17
N GLY A 269 18.12 13.40 6.30
CA GLY A 269 17.78 13.83 7.65
C GLY A 269 16.33 13.58 8.07
N MET A 270 15.46 13.07 7.19
CA MET A 270 14.07 12.82 7.51
C MET A 270 13.90 11.56 8.38
N GLY A 271 13.10 11.65 9.44
CA GLY A 271 12.71 10.55 10.29
C GLY A 271 11.53 9.75 9.73
N HIS A 272 10.82 9.01 10.61
CA HIS A 272 9.66 8.19 10.25
C HIS A 272 8.41 9.03 10.01
N GLY A 273 7.90 9.10 8.79
CA GLY A 273 6.69 9.86 8.47
C GLY A 273 6.47 10.09 6.98
N THR A 274 5.40 10.81 6.68
CA THR A 274 5.04 11.29 5.34
C THR A 274 5.73 12.62 5.08
N PRO A 275 6.52 12.76 4.00
CA PRO A 275 7.12 14.04 3.61
C PRO A 275 6.05 15.01 3.13
N LEU A 276 6.10 16.25 3.65
CA LEU A 276 5.15 17.31 3.33
C LEU A 276 5.84 18.60 2.89
N ALA A 277 5.08 19.40 2.13
CA ALA A 277 5.29 20.82 1.92
C ALA A 277 3.96 21.53 2.25
N PRO A 278 3.68 21.84 3.54
CA PRO A 278 2.43 22.46 3.92
C PRO A 278 2.37 23.93 3.46
N GLY A 279 1.16 24.49 3.42
CA GLY A 279 0.93 25.89 3.02
C GLY A 279 0.19 25.99 1.69
N GLU A 280 0.09 27.22 1.18
CA GLU A 280 -0.56 27.55 -0.09
C GLU A 280 0.48 27.62 -1.21
N GLY A 281 0.08 27.28 -2.43
CA GLY A 281 0.90 27.35 -3.64
C GLY A 281 0.95 26.03 -4.39
N GLU A 282 1.51 26.10 -5.59
CA GLU A 282 1.71 24.92 -6.44
C GLU A 282 2.58 23.90 -5.70
N ASP A 283 2.19 22.64 -5.74
CA ASP A 283 2.85 21.51 -5.07
C ASP A 283 2.84 21.53 -3.54
N ARG A 284 1.93 22.29 -2.93
CA ARG A 284 1.80 22.37 -1.49
C ARG A 284 0.45 21.84 -1.03
N CYS A 285 0.47 20.92 -0.09
CA CYS A 285 -0.75 20.43 0.56
C CYS A 285 -0.42 19.81 1.91
N GLY A 286 -1.49 19.56 2.68
CA GLY A 286 -1.41 18.87 3.95
C GLY A 286 -1.09 19.78 5.14
N THR A 287 -0.99 19.16 6.30
CA THR A 287 -0.76 19.83 7.57
C THR A 287 0.28 19.07 8.39
N ALA A 288 1.35 19.74 8.80
CA ALA A 288 2.40 19.14 9.61
C ALA A 288 1.88 18.70 11.00
N GLY A 289 2.39 17.56 11.46
CA GLY A 289 1.98 16.95 12.72
C GLY A 289 2.75 15.68 13.04
N ALA A 290 2.20 14.85 13.91
CA ALA A 290 2.81 13.56 14.23
C ALA A 290 2.86 12.68 12.97
N TYR A 291 4.07 12.25 12.59
CA TYR A 291 4.35 11.50 11.35
C TYR A 291 4.00 12.22 10.03
N MET A 292 3.74 13.52 10.09
CA MET A 292 3.52 14.41 8.96
C MET A 292 4.62 15.46 8.97
N LEU A 293 5.70 15.21 8.23
CA LEU A 293 6.97 15.91 8.38
C LEU A 293 7.12 16.99 7.30
N ASP A 294 7.17 18.25 7.73
CA ASP A 294 7.48 19.38 6.85
C ASP A 294 8.97 19.33 6.48
N VAL A 295 9.24 18.88 5.28
CA VAL A 295 10.58 18.79 4.68
C VAL A 295 10.63 19.59 3.36
N GLY A 296 9.62 20.41 3.10
CA GLY A 296 9.51 21.20 1.87
C GLY A 296 9.22 20.39 0.60
N ILE A 297 8.80 19.11 0.74
CA ILE A 297 8.52 18.20 -0.36
C ILE A 297 7.16 17.56 -0.13
N SER A 298 6.18 17.80 -0.99
CA SER A 298 4.89 17.14 -0.92
C SER A 298 4.95 15.80 -1.64
N SER A 299 5.08 14.71 -0.87
CA SER A 299 5.02 13.37 -1.44
C SER A 299 3.67 13.09 -2.11
N SER A 300 2.56 13.59 -1.58
CA SER A 300 1.23 13.37 -2.16
C SER A 300 1.12 13.96 -3.57
N HIS A 301 1.61 15.18 -3.80
CA HIS A 301 1.67 15.77 -5.13
C HIS A 301 2.60 15.01 -6.08
N ALA A 302 3.82 14.69 -5.63
CA ALA A 302 4.78 13.98 -6.46
C ALA A 302 4.27 12.58 -6.85
N ILE A 303 3.62 11.87 -5.93
CA ILE A 303 2.97 10.58 -6.18
C ILE A 303 1.82 10.74 -7.18
N ALA A 304 0.96 11.76 -7.03
CA ALA A 304 -0.13 12.02 -7.94
C ALA A 304 0.36 12.31 -9.37
N ARG A 305 1.49 13.02 -9.52
CA ARG A 305 2.15 13.24 -10.83
C ARG A 305 2.73 11.93 -11.38
N PHE A 306 3.45 11.16 -10.58
CA PHE A 306 3.96 9.86 -11.02
C PHE A 306 2.84 8.94 -11.52
N TRP A 307 1.65 9.04 -10.95
CA TRP A 307 0.47 8.30 -11.40
C TRP A 307 -0.22 8.92 -12.63
N GLY A 308 0.09 10.15 -12.99
CA GLY A 308 -0.57 10.88 -14.08
C GLY A 308 -1.99 11.34 -13.72
N ILE A 309 -2.27 11.61 -12.44
CA ILE A 309 -3.56 12.14 -11.98
C ILE A 309 -3.52 13.61 -11.56
N ALA A 310 -2.33 14.17 -11.33
CA ALA A 310 -2.13 15.59 -11.01
C ALA A 310 -2.02 16.49 -12.24
N ASP A 311 -1.82 15.95 -13.43
CA ASP A 311 -1.76 16.72 -14.68
C ASP A 311 -3.05 16.52 -15.48
N ALA A 312 -4.09 17.32 -15.20
CA ALA A 312 -5.37 17.27 -15.92
C ALA A 312 -5.20 17.42 -17.44
N ALA A 313 -4.19 18.17 -17.90
CA ALA A 313 -3.86 18.32 -19.32
C ALA A 313 -3.29 17.03 -19.93
N ALA A 314 -2.45 16.29 -19.19
CA ALA A 314 -1.90 15.01 -19.64
C ALA A 314 -2.98 13.92 -19.64
N ALA A 315 -3.84 13.87 -18.62
CA ALA A 315 -4.94 12.91 -18.55
C ALA A 315 -5.99 13.14 -19.66
N ALA A 316 -6.29 14.39 -19.99
CA ALA A 316 -7.18 14.75 -21.12
C ALA A 316 -6.55 14.37 -22.47
N ALA A 317 -5.24 14.53 -22.64
CA ALA A 317 -4.52 14.16 -23.85
C ALA A 317 -4.45 12.64 -24.03
N GLU A 318 -4.25 11.88 -22.95
CA GLU A 318 -4.23 10.42 -22.99
C GLU A 318 -5.62 9.81 -23.24
N ALA A 319 -6.67 10.39 -22.65
CA ALA A 319 -8.06 10.03 -22.94
C ALA A 319 -8.43 10.32 -24.40
N ALA A 320 -7.98 11.46 -24.95
CA ALA A 320 -8.19 11.80 -26.36
C ALA A 320 -7.40 10.88 -27.31
N ALA A 321 -6.17 10.49 -26.94
CA ALA A 321 -5.35 9.55 -27.71
C ALA A 321 -5.94 8.13 -27.70
N THR A 322 -6.51 7.70 -26.58
CA THR A 322 -7.17 6.39 -26.45
C THR A 322 -8.49 6.34 -27.23
N ALA A 323 -9.24 7.43 -27.24
CA ALA A 323 -10.48 7.57 -28.03
C ALA A 323 -10.23 7.68 -29.55
N ALA A 324 -9.04 8.17 -29.96
CA ALA A 324 -8.66 8.33 -31.37
C ALA A 324 -8.10 7.06 -32.01
N LYS A 325 -7.85 5.97 -31.24
CA LYS A 325 -7.39 4.70 -31.80
C LYS A 325 -8.60 3.97 -32.38
N PRO A 326 -8.70 3.77 -33.71
CA PRO A 326 -9.80 3.02 -34.30
C PRO A 326 -9.84 1.61 -33.70
N ALA A 327 -11.02 1.15 -33.28
CA ALA A 327 -11.22 -0.23 -32.90
C ALA A 327 -10.82 -1.11 -34.10
N GLU A 328 -9.71 -1.81 -33.99
CA GLU A 328 -9.34 -2.86 -34.94
C GLU A 328 -10.42 -3.93 -34.82
N SER A 329 -11.25 -3.99 -35.89
CA SER A 329 -12.30 -4.99 -36.00
C SER A 329 -11.64 -6.37 -35.93
N PRO A 330 -12.05 -7.28 -35.07
CA PRO A 330 -11.48 -8.60 -35.01
C PRO A 330 -11.73 -9.27 -36.39
N ALA A 331 -10.64 -9.60 -37.07
CA ALA A 331 -10.70 -10.41 -38.29
C ALA A 331 -11.41 -11.72 -37.93
N ALA A 332 -12.46 -12.04 -38.68
CA ALA A 332 -13.24 -13.25 -38.54
C ALA A 332 -12.31 -14.47 -38.60
N GLU A 333 -12.17 -15.21 -37.53
CA GLU A 333 -11.50 -16.51 -37.52
C GLU A 333 -12.28 -17.47 -38.44
N PRO A 334 -11.58 -18.22 -39.32
CA PRO A 334 -12.22 -19.26 -40.13
C PRO A 334 -12.66 -20.41 -39.21
N ALA A 335 -13.91 -20.84 -39.36
CA ALA A 335 -14.54 -21.90 -38.60
C ALA A 335 -13.66 -23.17 -38.54
N PRO A 336 -13.56 -23.86 -37.40
CA PRO A 336 -12.74 -25.06 -37.27
C PRO A 336 -13.30 -26.20 -38.10
N ARG A 337 -12.49 -26.77 -38.98
CA ARG A 337 -12.75 -28.02 -39.70
C ARG A 337 -12.81 -29.16 -38.67
N ILE A 338 -13.95 -29.81 -38.60
CA ILE A 338 -14.16 -31.05 -37.84
C ILE A 338 -13.36 -32.16 -38.53
N LEU A 339 -12.26 -32.60 -37.93
CA LEU A 339 -11.57 -33.83 -38.29
C LEU A 339 -12.16 -34.97 -37.47
N ASN A 340 -12.93 -35.84 -38.12
CA ASN A 340 -13.35 -37.13 -37.57
C ASN A 340 -12.13 -38.03 -37.37
N LEU A 341 -11.79 -38.36 -36.14
CA LEU A 341 -10.87 -39.42 -35.75
C LEU A 341 -11.66 -40.64 -35.24
N PRO A 342 -11.28 -41.86 -35.60
CA PRO A 342 -11.99 -43.05 -35.16
C PRO A 342 -11.71 -43.40 -33.69
N ALA A 343 -12.72 -43.89 -33.01
CA ALA A 343 -12.65 -44.36 -31.62
C ALA A 343 -11.81 -45.64 -31.55
N THR A 344 -10.71 -45.60 -30.82
CA THR A 344 -10.07 -46.83 -30.33
C THR A 344 -10.18 -46.85 -28.80
N GLY A 345 -10.84 -47.86 -28.26
CA GLY A 345 -10.96 -48.11 -26.87
C GLY A 345 -9.61 -48.50 -26.27
N ALA A 346 -9.33 -48.03 -25.07
CA ALA A 346 -8.31 -48.54 -24.21
C ALA A 346 -8.78 -48.51 -22.76
N ASP A 347 -8.59 -49.62 -22.09
CA ASP A 347 -9.00 -50.03 -20.76
C ASP A 347 -8.62 -49.06 -19.65
N LEU A 348 -9.57 -48.84 -18.75
CA LEU A 348 -9.38 -48.16 -17.45
C LEU A 348 -8.77 -49.12 -16.43
N ALA A 349 -7.56 -48.82 -15.98
CA ALA A 349 -6.99 -49.48 -14.78
C ALA A 349 -7.52 -48.82 -13.49
N PRO A 350 -7.76 -49.59 -12.41
CA PRO A 350 -8.34 -49.07 -11.19
C PRO A 350 -7.34 -48.29 -10.33
N PRO A 351 -7.81 -47.35 -9.47
CA PRO A 351 -6.96 -46.49 -8.65
C PRO A 351 -6.33 -47.29 -7.47
N PRO A 352 -5.17 -46.84 -6.96
CA PRO A 352 -4.48 -47.49 -5.87
C PRO A 352 -5.17 -47.26 -4.52
N ARG A 353 -5.12 -48.29 -3.66
CA ARG A 353 -5.70 -48.34 -2.34
C ARG A 353 -4.99 -47.38 -1.36
N ARG A 354 -5.81 -46.73 -0.54
CA ARG A 354 -5.44 -45.91 0.61
C ARG A 354 -4.72 -46.75 1.64
N MET A 355 -3.51 -46.38 2.07
CA MET A 355 -2.86 -46.92 3.24
C MET A 355 -3.28 -46.10 4.47
N GLU A 356 -3.87 -46.80 5.46
CA GLU A 356 -4.10 -46.26 6.80
C GLU A 356 -2.77 -46.18 7.56
N VAL A 357 -2.46 -45.01 8.10
CA VAL A 357 -1.36 -44.84 9.05
C VAL A 357 -1.94 -44.75 10.46
N MET A 358 -1.55 -45.70 11.25
CA MET A 358 -1.87 -45.84 12.68
C MET A 358 -1.45 -44.62 13.50
N GLY A 359 -2.30 -44.25 14.44
CA GLY A 359 -2.14 -43.14 15.37
C GLY A 359 -0.93 -43.26 16.29
N ARG A 360 -0.32 -42.12 16.57
CA ARG A 360 0.54 -41.91 17.74
C ARG A 360 -0.04 -40.77 18.58
N THR A 361 -0.34 -41.09 19.82
CA THR A 361 -0.75 -40.16 20.88
C THR A 361 0.33 -39.12 21.18
N PRO A 362 -0.03 -37.83 21.40
CA PRO A 362 0.93 -36.85 21.80
C PRO A 362 1.20 -36.89 23.32
N HIS A 363 2.47 -36.93 23.64
CA HIS A 363 2.99 -36.73 24.99
C HIS A 363 3.02 -35.22 25.29
N ARG A 364 2.43 -34.81 26.39
CA ARG A 364 2.37 -33.47 26.92
C ARG A 364 3.51 -33.26 27.91
N PRO A 365 4.42 -32.28 27.74
CA PRO A 365 5.18 -31.71 28.82
C PRO A 365 4.54 -30.40 29.27
N GLY A 366 4.26 -30.30 30.56
CA GLY A 366 3.87 -29.05 31.18
C GLY A 366 5.07 -28.07 31.19
N ALA A 367 4.83 -26.86 30.73
CA ALA A 367 5.71 -25.72 30.94
C ALA A 367 4.91 -24.64 31.66
N THR A 368 5.39 -24.29 32.81
CA THR A 368 4.95 -23.17 33.66
C THR A 368 5.12 -21.86 32.92
N ALA A 369 4.01 -21.16 32.77
CA ALA A 369 3.99 -19.80 32.25
C ALA A 369 4.64 -18.84 33.24
N HIS A 370 5.82 -18.32 32.92
CA HIS A 370 6.32 -17.08 33.49
C HIS A 370 5.70 -15.91 32.71
N THR A 371 4.73 -15.25 33.31
CA THR A 371 4.21 -13.97 32.85
C THR A 371 5.27 -12.89 33.12
N SER A 372 5.96 -12.44 32.09
CA SER A 372 6.71 -11.18 32.12
C SER A 372 5.74 -10.01 31.88
N PRO A 373 5.83 -8.90 32.67
CA PRO A 373 5.05 -7.71 32.43
C PRO A 373 5.72 -6.89 31.33
N GLY A 374 5.23 -7.00 30.11
CA GLY A 374 5.72 -6.27 28.96
C GLY A 374 5.09 -6.87 27.70
N GLY A 375 3.78 -6.68 27.51
CA GLY A 375 3.10 -7.07 26.29
C GLY A 375 3.62 -6.28 25.09
N VAL A 376 3.24 -6.71 23.88
CA VAL A 376 3.55 -6.07 22.59
C VAL A 376 3.37 -4.54 22.62
N GLN A 377 2.41 -4.05 23.40
CA GLN A 377 2.19 -2.63 23.64
C GLN A 377 3.41 -1.93 24.28
N GLY A 378 4.09 -2.55 25.25
CA GLY A 378 5.29 -1.99 25.88
C GLY A 378 6.47 -1.86 24.91
N ILE A 379 6.63 -2.81 23.99
CA ILE A 379 7.71 -2.80 22.99
C ILE A 379 7.48 -1.69 21.95
N ILE A 380 6.24 -1.49 21.53
CA ILE A 380 5.87 -0.42 20.60
C ILE A 380 5.98 0.94 21.29
N GLU A 381 5.52 1.05 22.53
CA GLU A 381 5.66 2.27 23.34
C GLU A 381 7.12 2.60 23.60
N ASP A 382 7.99 1.63 23.86
CA ASP A 382 9.42 1.85 24.04
C ASP A 382 10.12 2.25 22.74
N ALA A 383 9.71 1.69 21.60
CA ALA A 383 10.18 2.11 20.30
C ALA A 383 9.72 3.55 19.96
N LEU A 384 8.49 3.90 20.30
CA LEU A 384 7.95 5.26 20.14
C LEU A 384 8.58 6.27 21.10
N ARG A 385 8.90 5.87 22.36
CA ARG A 385 9.64 6.70 23.31
C ARG A 385 11.08 6.93 22.90
N SER A 386 11.76 5.88 22.42
CA SER A 386 13.15 6.00 21.97
C SER A 386 13.27 6.86 20.70
N ALA A 387 12.19 6.95 19.91
CA ALA A 387 12.08 7.86 18.78
C ALA A 387 11.66 9.30 19.17
N GLY A 388 11.44 9.58 20.48
CA GLY A 388 11.00 10.90 20.95
C GLY A 388 9.53 11.23 20.66
N LEU A 389 8.74 10.23 20.29
CA LEU A 389 7.37 10.37 19.81
C LEU A 389 6.31 10.08 20.88
N MET A 390 6.71 9.62 22.06
CA MET A 390 5.90 9.53 23.28
C MET A 390 6.72 10.07 24.48
N LYS A 391 6.04 10.83 25.36
CA LYS A 391 6.59 11.28 26.67
C LYS A 391 6.35 10.22 27.73
#